data_8f0014a0b31e216c2ae081f577c0a78a
#
_entry.id   8f0014a0b31e216c2ae081f577c0a78a
#
_cell.length_a   1.000
_cell.length_b   1.000
_cell.length_c   1.000
_cell.angle_alpha   90.00
_cell.angle_beta   90.00
_cell.angle_gamma   90.00
#
_symmetry.space_group_name_H-M   'P 1'
#
loop_
_entity.id
_entity.type
_entity.pdbx_description
1 polymer ?
#
loop_
_entity_poly.entity_id
_entity_poly.type
_entity_poly.pdbx_seq_one_letter_code
_entity_poly.pdbx_strand_id
1 'polypeptide(L)'
;MHVKASSRAASLYHVEVSGWDTSECFFVEQAELEWNEEGDKRLMLGHQLRAGAILFVRLAQPISPDRSHPVPYATEQIAKTDNARWQFRLTRVQPQPTGRKR
;
A
#
# COMPACT_ATOMS: atom_id res chain seq x y z
N MET A 1 12.45 -29.50 1.71
CA MET A 1 12.16 -28.90 1.87
C MET A 1 11.94 -28.02 1.73
N HIS A 2 11.98 -27.63 1.61
CA HIS A 2 11.81 -26.75 1.60
C HIS A 2 11.35 -25.79 1.74
N VAL A 3 11.10 -25.50 1.73
CA VAL A 3 10.69 -24.60 1.78
C VAL A 3 10.58 -23.73 1.98
N LYS A 4 10.62 -23.16 1.98
CA LYS A 4 10.53 -22.37 2.21
C LYS A 4 10.13 -21.43 2.53
N ALA A 5 10.56 -21.26 2.39
CA ALA A 5 10.44 -20.34 2.67
C ALA A 5 9.59 -19.68 2.79
N SER A 6 9.24 -19.51 2.56
CA SER A 6 8.36 -18.94 2.66
C SER A 6 7.73 -18.86 3.60
N SER A 7 7.91 -19.48 4.01
CA SER A 7 7.24 -19.53 4.97
C SER A 7 7.24 -18.39 5.74
N ARG A 8 7.87 -17.56 5.63
CA ARG A 8 7.69 -16.52 6.15
C ARG A 8 6.69 -15.92 5.63
N ALA A 9 5.74 -16.42 5.59
CA ALA A 9 4.59 -15.91 5.03
C ALA A 9 4.29 -14.55 5.49
N ALA A 10 3.84 -13.77 4.62
CA ALA A 10 3.41 -12.44 4.95
C ALA A 10 2.05 -12.50 5.60
N SER A 11 1.76 -11.54 6.42
CA SER A 11 0.40 -11.33 6.92
C SER A 11 -0.39 -10.58 5.87
N LEU A 12 -1.66 -10.94 5.73
CA LEU A 12 -2.55 -10.29 4.77
C LEU A 12 -3.61 -9.50 5.53
N TYR A 13 -3.83 -8.27 5.12
CA TYR A 13 -4.80 -7.40 5.74
C TYR A 13 -5.74 -6.87 4.68
N HIS A 14 -7.03 -6.88 4.96
CA HIS A 14 -8.00 -6.24 4.07
C HIS A 14 -7.94 -4.75 4.32
N VAL A 15 -7.74 -4.00 3.26
CA VAL A 15 -7.56 -2.55 3.38
C VAL A 15 -8.42 -1.85 2.35
N GLU A 16 -8.74 -0.60 2.64
CA GLU A 16 -9.34 0.30 1.70
C GLU A 16 -8.27 1.27 1.26
N VAL A 17 -8.10 1.40 -0.03
CA VAL A 17 -7.03 2.21 -0.60
C VAL A 17 -7.66 3.32 -1.42
N SER A 18 -7.16 4.53 -1.29
CA SER A 18 -7.65 5.64 -2.09
C SER A 18 -6.49 6.46 -2.61
N GLY A 19 -6.73 7.13 -3.71
CA GLY A 19 -5.71 7.95 -4.34
C GLY A 19 -6.17 8.39 -5.71
N TRP A 20 -5.22 8.83 -6.53
CA TRP A 20 -5.51 9.29 -7.90
C TRP A 20 -4.72 8.45 -8.87
N ASP A 21 -5.36 8.05 -9.96
CA ASP A 21 -4.71 7.22 -10.97
C ASP A 21 -3.96 8.11 -11.96
N THR A 22 -3.43 7.49 -13.03
CA THR A 22 -2.66 8.23 -14.03
C THR A 22 -3.50 9.25 -14.79
N SER A 23 -4.81 9.10 -14.76
CA SER A 23 -5.71 10.06 -15.39
C SER A 23 -6.16 11.12 -14.42
N GLU A 24 -5.61 11.10 -13.20
CA GLU A 24 -5.95 12.05 -12.14
C GLU A 24 -7.39 11.90 -11.67
N CYS A 25 -7.92 10.70 -11.81
CA CYS A 25 -9.24 10.38 -11.29
C CYS A 25 -9.09 9.77 -9.91
N PHE A 26 -9.83 10.29 -8.96
CA PHE A 26 -9.82 9.76 -7.60
C PHE A 26 -10.51 8.41 -7.60
N PHE A 27 -9.95 7.46 -6.88
CA PHE A 27 -10.54 6.13 -6.77
C PHE A 27 -10.46 5.64 -5.33
N VAL A 28 -11.33 4.68 -5.02
CA VAL A 28 -11.30 3.94 -3.76
C VAL A 28 -11.43 2.48 -4.15
N GLU A 29 -10.53 1.67 -3.64
CA GLU A 29 -10.51 0.25 -4.01
C GLU A 29 -10.22 -0.58 -2.77
N GLN A 30 -10.91 -1.72 -2.65
CA GLN A 30 -10.59 -2.69 -1.61
C GLN A 30 -9.46 -3.56 -2.09
N ALA A 31 -8.51 -3.84 -1.24
CA ALA A 31 -7.33 -4.60 -1.61
C ALA A 31 -6.84 -5.42 -0.43
N GLU A 32 -5.90 -6.30 -0.70
CA GLU A 32 -5.20 -7.02 0.34
C GLU A 32 -3.79 -6.49 0.43
N LEU A 33 -3.42 -6.07 1.62
CA LEU A 33 -2.08 -5.60 1.89
C LEU A 33 -1.26 -6.76 2.42
N GLU A 34 -0.17 -7.04 1.74
CA GLU A 34 0.76 -8.08 2.15
C GLU A 34 1.90 -7.41 2.91
N TRP A 35 2.12 -7.85 4.14
CA TRP A 35 3.12 -7.24 5.00
C TRP A 35 4.00 -8.37 5.50
N ASN A 36 5.22 -8.42 5.02
CA ASN A 36 6.10 -9.52 5.38
C ASN A 36 6.90 -9.19 6.65
N GLU A 37 7.66 -10.16 7.10
CA GLU A 37 8.39 -10.01 8.35
C GLU A 37 9.47 -8.97 8.31
N GLU A 38 9.92 -8.63 7.12
CA GLU A 38 10.95 -7.62 6.98
C GLU A 38 10.39 -6.22 6.93
N GLY A 39 9.08 -6.09 7.07
CA GLY A 39 8.45 -4.80 7.03
C GLY A 39 8.09 -4.32 5.65
N ASP A 40 8.29 -5.15 4.63
CA ASP A 40 7.96 -4.81 3.26
C ASP A 40 6.45 -4.92 3.07
N LYS A 41 5.83 -3.91 2.50
CA LYS A 41 4.39 -3.87 2.28
C LYS A 41 4.11 -3.80 0.80
N ARG A 42 3.22 -4.68 0.33
CA ARG A 42 2.88 -4.72 -1.09
C ARG A 42 1.38 -4.90 -1.25
N LEU A 43 0.84 -4.37 -2.33
CA LEU A 43 -0.55 -4.64 -2.68
C LEU A 43 -0.72 -4.53 -4.18
N MET A 44 -1.85 -5.06 -4.65
CA MET A 44 -2.20 -4.99 -6.06
C MET A 44 -3.44 -4.17 -6.24
N LEU A 45 -3.45 -3.37 -7.28
CA LEU A 45 -4.59 -2.51 -7.60
C LEU A 45 -4.97 -2.69 -9.05
N GLY A 46 -6.23 -2.42 -9.35
CA GLY A 46 -6.70 -2.35 -10.71
C GLY A 46 -6.52 -0.98 -11.34
N HIS A 47 -5.73 -0.12 -10.72
CA HIS A 47 -5.47 1.23 -11.23
C HIS A 47 -3.98 1.41 -11.36
N GLN A 48 -3.57 2.06 -12.43
CA GLN A 48 -2.17 2.40 -12.62
C GLN A 48 -1.93 3.75 -11.99
N LEU A 49 -0.79 3.89 -11.33
CA LEU A 49 -0.44 5.11 -10.62
C LEU A 49 0.79 5.74 -11.25
N ARG A 50 0.92 7.04 -11.08
CA ARG A 50 2.14 7.71 -11.48
C ARG A 50 3.25 7.34 -10.52
N ALA A 51 4.48 7.42 -10.99
CA ALA A 51 5.63 7.12 -10.14
C ALA A 51 5.61 8.01 -8.91
N GLY A 52 5.76 7.39 -7.76
CA GLY A 52 5.79 8.13 -6.51
C GLY A 52 4.44 8.61 -6.01
N ALA A 53 3.35 8.16 -6.62
CA ALA A 53 2.02 8.58 -6.19
C ALA A 53 1.78 8.19 -4.74
N ILE A 54 0.98 8.98 -4.05
CA ILE A 54 0.65 8.72 -2.66
C ILE A 54 -0.69 7.98 -2.61
N LEU A 55 -0.72 6.90 -1.84
CA LEU A 55 -1.95 6.18 -1.54
C LEU A 55 -2.27 6.35 -0.07
N PHE A 56 -3.57 6.44 0.22
CA PHE A 56 -4.05 6.44 1.59
C PHE A 56 -4.64 5.07 1.86
N VAL A 57 -4.14 4.42 2.89
CA VAL A 57 -4.50 3.03 3.20
C VAL A 57 -5.06 2.98 4.61
N ARG A 58 -6.21 2.34 4.77
CA ARG A 58 -6.75 2.13 6.11
C ARG A 58 -7.32 0.72 6.19
N LEU A 59 -7.39 0.19 7.39
CA LEU A 59 -7.95 -1.14 7.59
C LEU A 59 -9.43 -1.13 7.26
N ALA A 60 -9.86 -2.12 6.50
CA ALA A 60 -11.25 -2.21 6.10
C ALA A 60 -12.14 -2.65 7.24
N GLN A 61 -11.59 -3.42 8.18
CA GLN A 61 -12.36 -3.90 9.32
C GLN A 61 -11.57 -3.66 10.59
N PRO A 62 -11.57 -2.42 11.06
CA PRO A 62 -10.80 -2.13 12.27
C PRO A 62 -11.49 -2.69 13.49
N ILE A 63 -10.70 -3.01 14.49
CA ILE A 63 -11.24 -3.44 15.77
C ILE A 63 -12.10 -2.35 16.37
N SER A 64 -11.66 -1.13 16.22
CA SER A 64 -12.40 0.03 16.67
C SER A 64 -12.47 1.03 15.55
N PRO A 65 -13.64 1.52 15.17
CA PRO A 65 -13.70 2.49 14.07
C PRO A 65 -12.85 3.72 14.31
N ASP A 66 -12.69 4.10 15.56
CA ASP A 66 -11.90 5.27 15.87
C ASP A 66 -10.44 5.11 15.57
N ARG A 67 -9.99 3.89 15.36
CA ARG A 67 -8.59 3.64 15.14
C ARG A 67 -8.27 3.41 13.67
N SER A 68 -9.24 3.53 12.82
CA SER A 68 -9.04 3.30 11.42
C SER A 68 -8.79 4.62 10.72
N HIS A 69 -7.56 5.07 10.76
CA HIS A 69 -7.18 6.30 10.09
C HIS A 69 -6.43 5.99 8.81
N PRO A 70 -6.69 6.72 7.73
CA PRO A 70 -5.90 6.52 6.52
C PRO A 70 -4.45 6.89 6.79
N VAL A 71 -3.56 6.06 6.31
CA VAL A 71 -2.12 6.30 6.45
C VAL A 71 -1.55 6.50 5.06
N PRO A 72 -0.79 7.57 4.82
CA PRO A 72 -0.24 7.82 3.50
C PRO A 72 1.01 7.00 3.25
N TYR A 73 1.10 6.46 2.05
CA TYR A 73 2.26 5.70 1.60
C TYR A 73 2.67 6.18 0.22
N ALA A 74 3.97 6.31 0.02
CA ALA A 74 4.49 6.50 -1.33
C ALA A 74 4.54 5.15 -2.02
N THR A 75 4.33 5.13 -3.32
CA THR A 75 4.22 3.88 -4.06
C THR A 75 5.35 3.74 -5.05
N GLU A 76 5.73 2.48 -5.28
CA GLU A 76 6.66 2.13 -6.33
C GLU A 76 6.05 0.94 -7.07
N GLN A 77 5.84 1.08 -8.37
CA GLN A 77 5.29 -0.03 -9.13
C GLN A 77 6.38 -1.07 -9.34
N ILE A 78 6.13 -2.30 -8.95
CA ILE A 78 7.13 -3.35 -9.06
C ILE A 78 6.74 -4.43 -10.05
N ALA A 79 5.48 -4.51 -10.45
CA ALA A 79 5.08 -5.53 -11.43
C ALA A 79 3.73 -5.16 -12.03
N LYS A 80 3.47 -5.74 -13.19
CA LYS A 80 2.17 -5.67 -13.83
C LYS A 80 1.77 -7.10 -14.17
N THR A 81 0.57 -7.47 -13.81
CA THR A 81 0.10 -8.82 -14.07
C THR A 81 -0.68 -8.85 -15.38
N ASP A 82 -0.96 -10.05 -15.85
CA ASP A 82 -1.68 -10.24 -17.11
C ASP A 82 -3.12 -9.80 -17.02
N ASN A 83 -3.67 -9.65 -15.83
CA ASN A 83 -5.08 -9.27 -15.71
C ASN A 83 -5.24 -7.78 -15.56
N ALA A 84 -4.34 -7.00 -16.02
CA ALA A 84 -4.40 -5.54 -15.94
C ALA A 84 -4.45 -5.08 -14.49
N ARG A 85 -3.65 -5.72 -13.67
CA ARG A 85 -3.47 -5.28 -12.30
C ARG A 85 -2.01 -4.92 -12.11
N TRP A 86 -1.77 -4.00 -11.18
CA TRP A 86 -0.43 -3.50 -10.94
C TRP A 86 -0.07 -3.74 -9.50
N GLN A 87 1.14 -4.22 -9.26
CA GLN A 87 1.63 -4.47 -7.92
C GLN A 87 2.53 -3.32 -7.50
N PHE A 88 2.31 -2.85 -6.28
CA PHE A 88 3.05 -1.72 -5.74
C PHE A 88 3.68 -2.08 -4.42
N ARG A 89 4.90 -1.58 -4.21
CA ARG A 89 5.53 -1.58 -2.91
C ARG A 89 5.20 -0.25 -2.25
N LEU A 90 4.90 -0.30 -0.97
CA LEU A 90 4.51 0.88 -0.21
C LEU A 90 5.59 1.26 0.77
N THR A 91 5.91 2.55 0.81
CA THR A 91 6.85 3.10 1.77
C THR A 91 6.15 4.17 2.55
N ARG A 92 6.20 4.08 3.86
CA ARG A 92 5.50 5.04 4.69
C ARG A 92 6.08 6.43 4.48
N VAL A 93 5.20 7.39 4.29
CA VAL A 93 5.63 8.76 4.15
C VAL A 93 5.99 9.30 5.52
N GLN A 94 7.21 9.79 5.64
CA GLN A 94 7.67 10.37 6.89
C GLN A 94 7.56 11.86 6.77
N PRO A 95 7.00 12.53 7.77
CA PRO A 95 6.99 13.98 7.72
C PRO A 95 8.41 14.49 7.75
N GLN A 96 8.70 15.42 6.89
CA GLN A 96 10.00 16.04 6.88
C GLN A 96 10.11 16.96 8.06
N PRO A 97 11.21 16.97 8.79
CA PRO A 97 11.39 18.00 9.80
C PRO A 97 11.43 19.31 9.07
N THR A 98 10.65 20.24 9.51
CA THR A 98 10.64 21.47 8.85
C THR A 98 11.77 22.26 9.33
N GLY A 99 12.54 21.91 9.74
CA GLY A 99 13.64 22.47 10.13
C GLY A 99 13.94 23.77 10.21
N ARG A 100 13.84 24.20 10.32
CA ARG A 100 14.09 24.95 10.38
C ARG A 100 14.61 25.13 11.11
N LYS A 101 15.30 25.17 11.51
CA LYS A 101 15.71 25.20 12.09
C LYS A 101 15.79 25.90 12.48
N ARG A 102 15.96 26.07 12.95
CA ARG A 102 16.17 26.68 13.47
C ARG A 102 16.43 26.83 14.00
#